data_f0a2e0493a2110e4c8dc8cc914dafff9
#
_entry.id   f0a2e0493a2110e4c8dc8cc914dafff9
#
_cell.length_a   1.000
_cell.length_b   1.000
_cell.length_c   1.000
_cell.angle_alpha   90.00
_cell.angle_beta   90.00
_cell.angle_gamma   90.00
#
_symmetry.space_group_name_H-M   'P 1'
#
loop_
_entity.id
_entity.type
_entity.pdbx_description
1 polymer ?
#
loop_
_entity_poly.entity_id
_entity_poly.type
_entity_poly.pdbx_seq_one_letter_code
_entity_poly.pdbx_strand_id
1 'polypeptide(L)'
;MRKFFTLTLIACLLNIVAFAKIWRVNNNQNITADFTTLQAAHDGSSSGDTIYLESSPTSYGALNCTKKLTIIGTGYFLDENQGLQAFTLPSIVAGITFTTGSAGSGIEGVSTRGSAINIYVNDVVVRRNNLGSPNGAILDWSTGVIGIYSSVSNILITQNCALQVQNNSSSTGILITNNLLAANGYGGDATTENALNLHVNTVAIVKNNVTRRGGMVVYNSNLTNNIMYRGSYAGSGNLSSNNISNATQFGTTDGNQSNIDMVSVFLGTGSYDNFFKLKTGSPAIGAGYGSTQQLPVDAGLYGGSTPYVLSGIPAIPSIYFFKNQPVGSNSDPIDVQVKVRSNN
;
A
#
# COMPACT_ATOMS: atom_id res chain seq x y z
N MET A 1 -34.80 45.40 7.38
CA MET A 1 -33.94 44.69 8.33
C MET A 1 -34.53 43.37 8.83
N ARG A 2 -35.76 43.27 9.32
CA ARG A 2 -36.39 42.00 9.80
C ARG A 2 -36.40 40.87 8.75
N LYS A 3 -36.73 41.17 7.48
CA LYS A 3 -36.74 40.13 6.39
C LYS A 3 -35.36 39.59 6.02
N PHE A 4 -34.31 40.41 6.12
CA PHE A 4 -32.93 39.96 5.91
C PHE A 4 -32.44 39.03 7.03
N PHE A 5 -32.79 39.32 8.26
CA PHE A 5 -32.42 38.51 9.41
C PHE A 5 -33.06 37.11 9.38
N THR A 6 -34.32 37.02 8.94
CA THR A 6 -35.02 35.74 8.79
C THR A 6 -34.42 34.89 7.67
N LEU A 7 -33.99 35.47 6.55
CA LEU A 7 -33.35 34.75 5.43
C LEU A 7 -31.99 34.23 5.82
N THR A 8 -31.20 35.00 6.58
CA THR A 8 -29.90 34.58 7.11
C THR A 8 -30.02 33.46 8.14
N LEU A 9 -31.05 33.53 9.00
CA LEU A 9 -31.30 32.48 10.00
C LEU A 9 -31.72 31.16 9.35
N ILE A 10 -32.55 31.20 8.29
CA ILE A 10 -32.96 30.01 7.53
C ILE A 10 -31.75 29.41 6.77
N ALA A 11 -30.85 30.22 6.20
CA ALA A 11 -29.64 29.76 5.55
C ALA A 11 -28.66 29.10 6.54
N CYS A 12 -28.59 29.57 7.79
CA CYS A 12 -27.76 28.92 8.83
C CYS A 12 -28.34 27.59 9.36
N LEU A 13 -29.64 27.34 9.19
CA LEU A 13 -30.30 26.09 9.62
C LEU A 13 -30.20 24.96 8.57
N LEU A 14 -29.75 25.27 7.35
CA LEU A 14 -29.54 24.31 6.27
C LEU A 14 -28.12 23.70 6.30
N ASN A 15 -27.54 23.50 7.48
CA ASN A 15 -26.37 22.65 7.59
C ASN A 15 -26.82 21.20 7.34
N ILE A 16 -26.84 20.78 6.09
CA ILE A 16 -26.96 19.36 5.72
C ILE A 16 -25.69 18.70 6.24
N VAL A 17 -25.80 17.99 7.36
CA VAL A 17 -24.72 17.14 7.85
C VAL A 17 -24.58 16.03 6.82
N ALA A 18 -23.65 16.17 5.90
CA ALA A 18 -23.29 15.12 4.98
C ALA A 18 -22.51 14.05 5.76
N PHE A 19 -23.14 12.94 6.07
CA PHE A 19 -22.45 11.76 6.59
C PHE A 19 -21.76 11.05 5.44
N ALA A 20 -20.47 10.76 5.59
CA ALA A 20 -19.76 9.88 4.66
C ALA A 20 -20.43 8.50 4.64
N LYS A 21 -20.78 8.03 3.45
CA LYS A 21 -21.42 6.72 3.25
C LYS A 21 -20.37 5.69 2.87
N ILE A 22 -20.63 4.43 3.26
CA ILE A 22 -19.86 3.27 2.78
C ILE A 22 -20.70 2.58 1.70
N TRP A 23 -20.12 2.47 0.51
CA TRP A 23 -20.71 1.78 -0.63
C TRP A 23 -20.06 0.42 -0.80
N ARG A 24 -20.87 -0.63 -0.79
CA ARG A 24 -20.41 -2.00 -1.04
C ARG A 24 -20.37 -2.29 -2.53
N VAL A 25 -19.24 -2.84 -2.98
CA VAL A 25 -19.06 -3.25 -4.38
C VAL A 25 -18.75 -4.74 -4.43
N ASN A 26 -19.58 -5.49 -5.14
CA ASN A 26 -19.43 -6.93 -5.31
C ASN A 26 -19.90 -7.35 -6.70
N ASN A 27 -19.06 -8.04 -7.47
CA ASN A 27 -19.36 -8.55 -8.81
C ASN A 27 -19.48 -10.08 -8.86
N ASN A 28 -19.54 -10.74 -7.69
CA ASN A 28 -19.80 -12.18 -7.64
C ASN A 28 -21.28 -12.46 -7.99
N GLN A 29 -21.49 -13.55 -8.70
CA GLN A 29 -22.84 -13.98 -9.08
C GLN A 29 -23.71 -14.23 -7.84
N ASN A 30 -24.96 -13.79 -7.89
CA ASN A 30 -25.98 -13.94 -6.83
C ASN A 30 -25.66 -13.20 -5.50
N ILE A 31 -24.72 -12.26 -5.50
CA ILE A 31 -24.47 -11.37 -4.35
C ILE A 31 -25.07 -10.00 -4.63
N THR A 32 -25.94 -9.54 -3.73
CA THR A 32 -26.49 -8.18 -3.78
C THR A 32 -25.55 -7.20 -3.11
N ALA A 33 -25.13 -6.17 -3.85
CA ALA A 33 -24.34 -5.04 -3.38
C ALA A 33 -24.86 -3.73 -3.99
N ASP A 34 -24.36 -2.59 -3.55
CA ASP A 34 -24.76 -1.30 -4.10
C ASP A 34 -24.33 -1.14 -5.56
N PHE A 35 -23.13 -1.66 -5.90
CA PHE A 35 -22.54 -1.61 -7.23
C PHE A 35 -21.78 -2.90 -7.57
N THR A 36 -21.55 -3.11 -8.87
CA THR A 36 -20.78 -4.25 -9.37
C THR A 36 -19.42 -3.87 -9.95
N THR A 37 -19.16 -2.58 -10.20
CA THR A 37 -17.88 -2.07 -10.71
C THR A 37 -17.38 -0.88 -9.88
N LEU A 38 -16.07 -0.69 -9.85
CA LEU A 38 -15.45 0.41 -9.11
C LEU A 38 -15.81 1.78 -9.71
N GLN A 39 -15.89 1.91 -11.05
CA GLN A 39 -16.27 3.17 -11.68
C GLN A 39 -17.73 3.52 -11.40
N ALA A 40 -18.65 2.56 -11.44
CA ALA A 40 -20.07 2.81 -11.11
C ALA A 40 -20.23 3.26 -9.65
N ALA A 41 -19.49 2.66 -8.72
CA ALA A 41 -19.47 3.09 -7.33
C ALA A 41 -18.93 4.51 -7.16
N HIS A 42 -17.84 4.85 -7.87
CA HIS A 42 -17.34 6.22 -7.92
C HIS A 42 -18.41 7.18 -8.44
N ASP A 43 -19.07 6.88 -9.54
CA ASP A 43 -20.04 7.79 -10.17
C ASP A 43 -21.25 8.05 -9.25
N GLY A 44 -21.72 7.00 -8.56
CA GLY A 44 -22.83 7.09 -7.60
C GLY A 44 -22.48 7.61 -6.22
N SER A 45 -21.20 7.78 -5.88
CA SER A 45 -20.76 8.27 -4.58
C SER A 45 -20.66 9.79 -4.51
N SER A 46 -20.62 10.34 -3.29
CA SER A 46 -20.32 11.73 -2.99
C SER A 46 -18.86 11.88 -2.52
N SER A 47 -18.33 13.11 -2.62
CA SER A 47 -17.01 13.41 -2.09
C SER A 47 -16.96 13.16 -0.57
N GLY A 48 -15.98 12.40 -0.12
CA GLY A 48 -15.81 11.98 1.28
C GLY A 48 -16.33 10.57 1.56
N ASP A 49 -17.05 9.94 0.64
CA ASP A 49 -17.54 8.58 0.81
C ASP A 49 -16.42 7.54 0.78
N THR A 50 -16.74 6.35 1.29
CA THR A 50 -15.90 5.17 1.25
C THR A 50 -16.48 4.14 0.27
N ILE A 51 -15.63 3.57 -0.59
CA ILE A 51 -15.98 2.45 -1.46
C ILE A 51 -15.28 1.21 -0.89
N TYR A 52 -16.07 0.22 -0.48
CA TYR A 52 -15.57 -1.07 0.01
C TYR A 52 -15.73 -2.13 -1.08
N LEU A 53 -14.58 -2.61 -1.58
CA LEU A 53 -14.49 -3.68 -2.58
C LEU A 53 -14.42 -5.02 -1.85
N GLU A 54 -15.39 -5.87 -2.04
CA GLU A 54 -15.42 -7.21 -1.44
C GLU A 54 -14.48 -8.17 -2.20
N SER A 55 -14.26 -9.35 -1.64
CA SER A 55 -13.44 -10.40 -2.26
C SER A 55 -14.07 -10.87 -3.58
N SER A 56 -13.29 -10.94 -4.66
CA SER A 56 -13.76 -11.46 -5.93
C SER A 56 -12.64 -12.06 -6.78
N PRO A 57 -12.91 -13.15 -7.51
CA PRO A 57 -11.97 -13.66 -8.51
C PRO A 57 -11.89 -12.76 -9.76
N THR A 58 -12.87 -11.88 -9.95
CA THR A 58 -13.01 -11.02 -11.13
C THR A 58 -12.67 -9.57 -10.78
N SER A 59 -11.98 -8.88 -11.69
CA SER A 59 -11.63 -7.47 -11.50
C SER A 59 -12.87 -6.57 -11.46
N TYR A 60 -12.84 -5.57 -10.58
CA TYR A 60 -13.83 -4.49 -10.49
C TYR A 60 -13.65 -3.41 -11.56
N GLY A 61 -12.66 -3.59 -12.45
CA GLY A 61 -12.34 -2.64 -13.51
C GLY A 61 -11.35 -1.55 -13.06
N ALA A 62 -11.10 -0.61 -13.97
CA ALA A 62 -10.28 0.57 -13.71
C ALA A 62 -11.10 1.70 -13.11
N LEU A 63 -10.43 2.69 -12.50
CA LEU A 63 -11.04 3.90 -11.98
C LEU A 63 -10.32 5.15 -12.48
N ASN A 64 -11.07 6.09 -13.02
CA ASN A 64 -10.69 7.49 -13.11
C ASN A 64 -11.34 8.26 -11.96
N CYS A 65 -10.57 8.55 -10.91
CA CYS A 65 -11.06 9.16 -9.68
C CYS A 65 -11.04 10.68 -9.83
N THR A 66 -12.22 11.32 -9.77
CA THR A 66 -12.42 12.77 -9.94
C THR A 66 -13.06 13.44 -8.72
N LYS A 67 -13.20 12.72 -7.62
CA LYS A 67 -13.69 13.24 -6.34
C LYS A 67 -12.94 12.58 -5.19
N LYS A 68 -12.88 13.25 -4.02
CA LYS A 68 -12.24 12.70 -2.83
C LYS A 68 -12.97 11.45 -2.35
N LEU A 69 -12.29 10.30 -2.30
CA LEU A 69 -12.84 9.02 -1.86
C LEU A 69 -11.81 8.23 -1.04
N THR A 70 -12.30 7.36 -0.16
CA THR A 70 -11.51 6.29 0.45
C THR A 70 -11.90 4.97 -0.20
N ILE A 71 -10.94 4.24 -0.78
CA ILE A 71 -11.16 2.96 -1.44
C ILE A 71 -10.49 1.88 -0.60
N ILE A 72 -11.25 0.87 -0.18
CA ILE A 72 -10.78 -0.19 0.70
C ILE A 72 -11.08 -1.54 0.05
N GLY A 73 -10.06 -2.37 -0.10
CA GLY A 73 -10.20 -3.77 -0.51
C GLY A 73 -10.09 -4.73 0.67
N THR A 74 -9.73 -5.99 0.41
CA THR A 74 -9.67 -7.07 1.41
C THR A 74 -8.25 -7.48 1.78
N GLY A 75 -7.23 -7.00 1.09
CA GLY A 75 -5.85 -7.47 1.18
C GLY A 75 -5.47 -8.40 0.03
N TYR A 76 -4.28 -9.00 0.11
CA TYR A 76 -3.67 -9.86 -0.93
C TYR A 76 -2.83 -10.97 -0.28
N PHE A 77 -2.36 -11.98 -1.03
CA PHE A 77 -1.67 -13.19 -0.52
C PHE A 77 -2.43 -13.88 0.63
N LEU A 78 -3.76 -13.81 0.61
CA LEU A 78 -4.62 -14.29 1.69
C LEU A 78 -4.70 -15.81 1.74
N ASP A 79 -4.53 -16.48 0.63
CA ASP A 79 -4.42 -17.93 0.48
C ASP A 79 -3.09 -18.48 0.99
N GLU A 80 -2.02 -17.68 0.88
CA GLU A 80 -0.69 -18.01 1.40
C GLU A 80 -0.56 -17.72 2.90
N ASN A 81 -1.28 -16.72 3.41
CA ASN A 81 -1.28 -16.28 4.81
C ASN A 81 -2.61 -16.65 5.52
N GLN A 82 -2.82 -17.94 5.75
CA GLN A 82 -4.06 -18.44 6.34
C GLN A 82 -4.38 -17.83 7.72
N GLY A 83 -5.67 -17.71 8.01
CA GLY A 83 -6.17 -17.16 9.27
C GLY A 83 -6.11 -15.61 9.36
N LEU A 84 -5.79 -14.92 8.27
CA LEU A 84 -5.89 -13.47 8.20
C LEU A 84 -7.30 -13.02 7.82
N GLN A 85 -7.92 -13.68 6.85
CA GLN A 85 -9.28 -13.47 6.39
C GLN A 85 -9.97 -14.83 6.18
N ALA A 86 -11.28 -14.92 6.42
CA ALA A 86 -12.05 -16.13 6.14
C ALA A 86 -12.21 -16.37 4.63
N PHE A 87 -12.31 -15.27 3.86
CA PHE A 87 -12.32 -15.31 2.40
C PHE A 87 -10.93 -14.91 1.88
N THR A 88 -10.30 -15.79 1.14
CA THR A 88 -8.89 -15.66 0.76
C THR A 88 -8.68 -15.00 -0.61
N LEU A 89 -9.74 -14.61 -1.30
CA LEU A 89 -9.62 -13.89 -2.57
C LEU A 89 -9.39 -12.39 -2.34
N PRO A 90 -8.49 -11.76 -3.11
CA PRO A 90 -8.26 -10.32 -3.03
C PRO A 90 -9.39 -9.53 -3.71
N SER A 91 -9.44 -8.22 -3.45
CA SER A 91 -10.19 -7.27 -4.26
C SER A 91 -9.31 -6.80 -5.42
N ILE A 92 -9.70 -7.16 -6.65
CA ILE A 92 -8.88 -6.92 -7.84
C ILE A 92 -9.38 -5.68 -8.58
N VAL A 93 -8.45 -4.77 -8.94
CA VAL A 93 -8.74 -3.59 -9.77
C VAL A 93 -7.78 -3.54 -10.98
N ALA A 94 -8.21 -2.93 -12.09
CA ALA A 94 -7.41 -2.84 -13.33
C ALA A 94 -6.59 -1.53 -13.43
N GLY A 95 -6.30 -0.91 -12.28
CA GLY A 95 -5.58 0.35 -12.18
C GLY A 95 -6.46 1.52 -11.76
N ILE A 96 -5.81 2.55 -11.22
CA ILE A 96 -6.51 3.74 -10.69
C ILE A 96 -5.74 4.98 -11.08
N THR A 97 -6.46 6.03 -11.45
CA THR A 97 -5.89 7.34 -11.72
C THR A 97 -6.60 8.39 -10.86
N PHE A 98 -5.85 9.04 -9.98
CA PHE A 98 -6.31 10.17 -9.18
C PHE A 98 -6.07 11.46 -9.93
N THR A 99 -7.14 12.14 -10.37
CA THR A 99 -7.09 13.38 -11.16
C THR A 99 -7.79 14.54 -10.44
N THR A 100 -7.90 15.67 -11.12
CA THR A 100 -8.55 16.89 -10.59
C THR A 100 -9.87 16.57 -9.89
N GLY A 101 -10.01 17.05 -8.66
CA GLY A 101 -11.16 16.80 -7.77
C GLY A 101 -10.94 15.69 -6.76
N SER A 102 -9.94 14.79 -6.96
CA SER A 102 -9.70 13.66 -6.06
C SER A 102 -8.64 13.91 -4.98
N ALA A 103 -8.16 15.13 -4.80
CA ALA A 103 -7.23 15.46 -3.73
C ALA A 103 -7.78 15.03 -2.35
N GLY A 104 -6.90 14.49 -1.50
CA GLY A 104 -7.28 13.93 -0.20
C GLY A 104 -7.86 12.51 -0.25
N SER A 105 -7.75 11.82 -1.39
CA SER A 105 -8.19 10.43 -1.53
C SER A 105 -7.19 9.43 -0.95
N GLY A 106 -7.70 8.23 -0.63
CA GLY A 106 -6.88 7.10 -0.20
C GLY A 106 -7.31 5.79 -0.83
N ILE A 107 -6.33 4.88 -0.99
CA ILE A 107 -6.58 3.50 -1.42
C ILE A 107 -5.76 2.52 -0.60
N GLU A 108 -6.41 1.45 -0.16
CA GLU A 108 -5.76 0.38 0.58
C GLU A 108 -6.37 -1.01 0.34
N GLY A 109 -5.55 -2.04 0.51
CA GLY A 109 -5.99 -3.43 0.54
C GLY A 109 -6.41 -4.01 -0.82
N VAL A 110 -6.02 -3.43 -1.94
CA VAL A 110 -6.34 -3.94 -3.28
C VAL A 110 -5.17 -4.63 -3.95
N SER A 111 -5.49 -5.49 -4.92
CA SER A 111 -4.53 -6.04 -5.88
C SER A 111 -4.78 -5.47 -7.27
N THR A 112 -3.75 -4.90 -7.90
CA THR A 112 -3.88 -4.38 -9.28
C THR A 112 -3.43 -5.37 -10.33
N ARG A 113 -2.88 -6.52 -9.93
CA ARG A 113 -2.31 -7.53 -10.82
C ARG A 113 -1.39 -6.94 -11.90
N GLY A 114 -0.52 -6.01 -11.49
CA GLY A 114 0.46 -5.38 -12.38
C GLY A 114 0.00 -4.10 -13.06
N SER A 115 -1.24 -3.65 -12.84
CA SER A 115 -1.68 -2.33 -13.31
C SER A 115 -1.20 -1.20 -12.39
N ALA A 116 -1.16 0.03 -12.90
CA ALA A 116 -0.63 1.18 -12.19
C ALA A 116 -1.66 1.88 -11.28
N ILE A 117 -1.13 2.59 -10.28
CA ILE A 117 -1.84 3.65 -9.55
C ILE A 117 -1.16 4.98 -9.90
N ASN A 118 -1.89 5.86 -10.59
CA ASN A 118 -1.38 7.12 -11.10
C ASN A 118 -1.89 8.31 -10.27
N ILE A 119 -1.00 9.23 -9.90
CA ILE A 119 -1.29 10.36 -9.01
C ILE A 119 -0.98 11.67 -9.73
N TYR A 120 -1.99 12.52 -9.88
CA TYR A 120 -1.91 13.86 -10.48
C TYR A 120 -2.35 14.97 -9.53
N VAL A 121 -2.69 14.65 -8.28
CA VAL A 121 -3.23 15.58 -7.27
C VAL A 121 -2.55 15.43 -5.92
N ASN A 122 -2.69 16.43 -5.07
CA ASN A 122 -2.12 16.45 -3.72
C ASN A 122 -2.86 15.53 -2.73
N ASP A 123 -2.23 15.31 -1.58
CA ASP A 123 -2.85 14.70 -0.39
C ASP A 123 -3.37 13.28 -0.62
N VAL A 124 -2.69 12.49 -1.47
CA VAL A 124 -3.09 11.11 -1.78
C VAL A 124 -2.35 10.11 -0.89
N VAL A 125 -3.10 9.13 -0.37
CA VAL A 125 -2.57 8.01 0.41
C VAL A 125 -2.71 6.71 -0.39
N VAL A 126 -1.59 6.05 -0.66
CA VAL A 126 -1.52 4.71 -1.28
C VAL A 126 -0.87 3.77 -0.27
N ARG A 127 -1.66 2.89 0.35
CA ARG A 127 -1.13 2.00 1.38
C ARG A 127 -1.67 0.57 1.27
N ARG A 128 -0.86 -0.41 1.68
CA ARG A 128 -1.29 -1.82 1.80
C ARG A 128 -1.87 -2.38 0.51
N ASN A 129 -1.29 -2.03 -0.65
CA ASN A 129 -1.73 -2.55 -1.94
C ASN A 129 -0.68 -3.48 -2.54
N ASN A 130 -1.13 -4.44 -3.34
CA ASN A 130 -0.26 -5.27 -4.16
C ASN A 130 -0.37 -4.85 -5.63
N LEU A 131 0.71 -4.30 -6.16
CA LEU A 131 0.82 -3.93 -7.58
C LEU A 131 1.67 -4.93 -8.38
N GLY A 132 2.13 -5.99 -7.74
CA GLY A 132 2.86 -7.07 -8.39
C GLY A 132 1.97 -8.20 -8.92
N SER A 133 2.60 -9.31 -9.23
CA SER A 133 1.90 -10.55 -9.58
C SER A 133 1.11 -11.12 -8.40
N PRO A 134 -0.03 -11.79 -8.65
CA PRO A 134 -0.83 -12.41 -7.60
C PRO A 134 -0.09 -13.47 -6.77
N ASN A 135 0.97 -14.06 -7.28
CA ASN A 135 1.73 -15.14 -6.63
C ASN A 135 3.14 -14.72 -6.24
N GLY A 136 3.42 -13.42 -6.08
CA GLY A 136 4.79 -12.96 -5.86
C GLY A 136 5.73 -13.24 -7.03
N ALA A 137 5.27 -13.98 -8.04
CA ALA A 137 6.00 -14.15 -9.27
C ALA A 137 6.13 -12.81 -9.97
N ILE A 138 7.32 -12.43 -10.29
CA ILE A 138 7.59 -11.20 -11.02
C ILE A 138 7.26 -11.49 -12.47
N LEU A 139 6.11 -10.98 -12.91
CA LEU A 139 5.75 -11.07 -14.32
C LEU A 139 6.65 -10.12 -15.11
N ASP A 140 7.31 -10.64 -16.13
CA ASP A 140 8.28 -9.90 -16.95
C ASP A 140 7.65 -8.70 -17.72
N TRP A 141 6.35 -8.56 -17.70
CA TRP A 141 5.60 -7.56 -18.47
C TRP A 141 4.64 -6.71 -17.62
N SER A 142 4.68 -6.81 -16.30
CA SER A 142 3.78 -6.05 -15.45
C SER A 142 4.28 -4.61 -15.25
N THR A 143 3.35 -3.66 -15.28
CA THR A 143 3.61 -2.23 -15.05
C THR A 143 3.24 -1.79 -13.65
N GLY A 144 3.26 -2.68 -12.67
CA GLY A 144 2.85 -2.45 -11.28
C GLY A 144 3.52 -1.27 -10.58
N VAL A 145 3.23 -0.08 -11.08
CA VAL A 145 3.86 1.19 -10.74
C VAL A 145 2.92 2.05 -9.91
N ILE A 146 3.43 2.63 -8.82
CA ILE A 146 2.82 3.80 -8.19
C ILE A 146 3.53 5.02 -8.78
N GLY A 147 2.82 5.75 -9.65
CA GLY A 147 3.38 6.85 -10.43
C GLY A 147 2.85 8.22 -10.01
N ILE A 148 3.75 9.18 -9.80
CA ILE A 148 3.45 10.59 -9.54
C ILE A 148 3.82 11.36 -10.81
N TYR A 149 2.84 11.95 -11.49
CA TYR A 149 3.01 12.53 -12.82
C TYR A 149 2.81 14.05 -12.89
N SER A 150 2.52 14.69 -11.76
CA SER A 150 2.39 16.15 -11.64
C SER A 150 3.23 16.65 -10.47
N SER A 151 3.50 17.95 -10.46
CA SER A 151 4.09 18.61 -9.29
C SER A 151 3.05 18.67 -8.17
N VAL A 152 3.17 17.75 -7.23
CA VAL A 152 2.21 17.56 -6.13
C VAL A 152 2.91 17.58 -4.77
N SER A 153 2.11 17.65 -3.72
CA SER A 153 2.58 17.62 -2.33
C SER A 153 1.77 16.67 -1.46
N ASN A 154 2.36 16.27 -0.31
CA ASN A 154 1.72 15.46 0.72
C ASN A 154 1.25 14.08 0.19
N ILE A 155 2.14 13.34 -0.46
CA ILE A 155 1.85 11.97 -0.92
C ILE A 155 2.44 10.98 0.08
N LEU A 156 1.59 10.08 0.57
CA LEU A 156 1.99 8.96 1.40
C LEU A 156 1.90 7.65 0.62
N ILE A 157 3.04 6.99 0.40
CA ILE A 157 3.13 5.64 -0.20
C ILE A 157 3.73 4.73 0.86
N THR A 158 2.90 3.84 1.43
CA THR A 158 3.34 3.05 2.58
C THR A 158 2.78 1.63 2.58
N GLN A 159 3.57 0.67 3.08
CA GLN A 159 3.14 -0.71 3.28
C GLN A 159 2.64 -1.41 2.00
N ASN A 160 3.10 -0.96 0.83
CA ASN A 160 2.73 -1.59 -0.45
C ASN A 160 3.74 -2.66 -0.86
N CYS A 161 3.26 -3.63 -1.64
CA CYS A 161 4.07 -4.54 -2.43
C CYS A 161 3.95 -4.10 -3.89
N ALA A 162 4.99 -3.46 -4.45
CA ALA A 162 4.95 -2.86 -5.78
C ALA A 162 6.21 -3.18 -6.57
N LEU A 163 6.13 -3.09 -7.91
CA LEU A 163 7.32 -3.21 -8.74
C LEU A 163 8.12 -1.92 -8.70
N GLN A 164 7.44 -0.79 -8.80
CA GLN A 164 8.12 0.50 -8.86
C GLN A 164 7.30 1.60 -8.16
N VAL A 165 8.01 2.53 -7.54
CA VAL A 165 7.52 3.87 -7.23
C VAL A 165 8.30 4.87 -8.08
N GLN A 166 7.61 5.68 -8.87
CA GLN A 166 8.25 6.71 -9.69
C GLN A 166 7.60 8.08 -9.50
N ASN A 167 8.42 9.12 -9.56
CA ASN A 167 7.98 10.50 -9.59
C ASN A 167 8.65 11.20 -10.78
N ASN A 168 7.86 11.66 -11.73
CA ASN A 168 8.32 12.27 -12.97
C ASN A 168 8.31 13.80 -12.91
N SER A 169 7.93 14.40 -11.80
CA SER A 169 7.81 15.84 -11.63
C SER A 169 8.36 16.30 -10.29
N SER A 170 8.78 17.55 -10.20
CA SER A 170 9.19 18.17 -8.95
C SER A 170 8.04 18.14 -7.93
N SER A 171 8.25 17.49 -6.78
CA SER A 171 7.23 17.30 -5.75
C SER A 171 7.83 17.45 -4.36
N THR A 172 6.99 17.75 -3.36
CA THR A 172 7.42 17.97 -1.97
C THR A 172 6.54 17.22 -0.99
N GLY A 173 7.06 16.94 0.21
CA GLY A 173 6.29 16.20 1.22
C GLY A 173 5.95 14.78 0.80
N ILE A 174 6.84 14.14 0.05
CA ILE A 174 6.68 12.76 -0.41
C ILE A 174 7.23 11.84 0.68
N LEU A 175 6.38 10.95 1.19
CA LEU A 175 6.74 9.97 2.20
C LEU A 175 6.58 8.56 1.63
N ILE A 176 7.70 7.83 1.49
CA ILE A 176 7.76 6.46 0.95
C ILE A 176 8.32 5.56 2.04
N THR A 177 7.44 4.80 2.71
CA THR A 177 7.85 4.06 3.90
C THR A 177 7.31 2.64 3.92
N ASN A 178 8.11 1.70 4.46
CA ASN A 178 7.67 0.32 4.69
C ASN A 178 7.08 -0.36 3.43
N ASN A 179 7.62 -0.06 2.24
CA ASN A 179 7.21 -0.72 1.01
C ASN A 179 8.19 -1.83 0.64
N LEU A 180 7.66 -2.90 0.07
CA LEU A 180 8.43 -3.94 -0.62
C LEU A 180 8.45 -3.61 -2.11
N LEU A 181 9.61 -3.25 -2.63
CA LEU A 181 9.81 -2.84 -4.02
C LEU A 181 10.67 -3.87 -4.75
N ALA A 182 10.32 -4.23 -5.96
CA ALA A 182 10.99 -5.33 -6.64
C ALA A 182 11.22 -5.09 -8.13
N ALA A 183 11.36 -3.92 -8.62
CA ALA A 183 11.51 -3.55 -10.04
C ALA A 183 11.01 -4.60 -11.07
N ASN A 184 10.78 -4.25 -12.28
CA ASN A 184 10.30 -5.18 -13.30
C ASN A 184 11.31 -6.36 -13.47
N GLY A 185 10.77 -7.56 -13.72
CA GLY A 185 11.51 -8.80 -13.87
C GLY A 185 12.31 -8.97 -15.14
N TYR A 186 12.25 -8.03 -16.05
CA TYR A 186 13.06 -8.09 -17.28
C TYR A 186 14.57 -8.16 -16.94
N GLY A 187 15.22 -9.24 -17.30
CA GLY A 187 16.61 -9.50 -16.90
C GLY A 187 16.77 -10.23 -15.55
N GLY A 188 15.69 -10.71 -14.93
CA GLY A 188 15.74 -11.45 -13.67
C GLY A 188 16.24 -10.59 -12.50
N ASP A 189 17.13 -11.16 -11.68
CA ASP A 189 17.69 -10.46 -10.52
C ASP A 189 18.73 -9.39 -10.90
N ALA A 190 19.19 -9.36 -12.14
CA ALA A 190 20.16 -8.39 -12.68
C ALA A 190 19.50 -7.25 -13.46
N THR A 191 18.22 -6.97 -13.22
CA THR A 191 17.50 -5.90 -13.92
C THR A 191 18.17 -4.54 -13.76
N THR A 192 18.20 -3.75 -14.84
CA THR A 192 18.61 -2.34 -14.84
C THR A 192 17.46 -1.38 -14.51
N GLU A 193 16.24 -1.91 -14.39
CA GLU A 193 15.06 -1.12 -14.05
C GLU A 193 15.14 -0.55 -12.62
N ASN A 194 14.53 0.60 -12.41
CA ASN A 194 14.47 1.21 -11.08
C ASN A 194 13.25 0.71 -10.29
N ALA A 195 13.47 0.32 -9.06
CA ALA A 195 12.41 0.05 -8.08
C ALA A 195 11.89 1.35 -7.45
N LEU A 196 12.77 2.34 -7.30
CA LEU A 196 12.43 3.69 -6.87
C LEU A 196 13.15 4.69 -7.77
N ASN A 197 12.38 5.59 -8.39
CA ASN A 197 12.94 6.64 -9.24
C ASN A 197 12.24 7.97 -8.96
N LEU A 198 12.95 8.89 -8.30
CA LEU A 198 12.42 10.21 -7.97
C LEU A 198 13.06 11.29 -8.85
N HIS A 199 12.24 12.25 -9.25
CA HIS A 199 12.71 13.41 -10.00
C HIS A 199 13.77 14.19 -9.20
N VAL A 200 14.77 14.74 -9.88
CA VAL A 200 15.94 15.40 -9.26
C VAL A 200 15.59 16.54 -8.29
N ASN A 201 14.47 17.21 -8.51
CA ASN A 201 13.98 18.31 -7.66
C ASN A 201 12.92 17.84 -6.63
N THR A 202 12.75 16.55 -6.44
CA THR A 202 11.83 16.03 -5.41
C THR A 202 12.54 15.94 -4.08
N VAL A 203 11.86 16.40 -3.02
CA VAL A 203 12.30 16.21 -1.63
C VAL A 203 11.39 15.18 -0.98
N ALA A 204 11.97 14.07 -0.53
CA ALA A 204 11.25 12.94 0.04
C ALA A 204 11.87 12.43 1.35
N ILE A 205 11.04 11.70 2.10
CA ILE A 205 11.50 10.81 3.17
C ILE A 205 11.31 9.38 2.67
N VAL A 206 12.39 8.64 2.54
CA VAL A 206 12.44 7.26 2.08
C VAL A 206 12.98 6.40 3.22
N LYS A 207 12.10 5.68 3.92
CA LYS A 207 12.53 4.95 5.10
C LYS A 207 11.87 3.59 5.27
N ASN A 208 12.59 2.66 5.89
CA ASN A 208 12.08 1.33 6.20
C ASN A 208 11.57 0.55 4.98
N ASN A 209 11.99 0.88 3.76
CA ASN A 209 11.64 0.09 2.58
C ASN A 209 12.62 -1.08 2.40
N VAL A 210 12.13 -2.13 1.75
CA VAL A 210 12.97 -3.21 1.22
C VAL A 210 12.94 -3.15 -0.30
N THR A 211 14.10 -2.95 -0.92
CA THR A 211 14.26 -3.09 -2.37
C THR A 211 14.84 -4.46 -2.65
N ARG A 212 14.01 -5.37 -3.15
CA ARG A 212 14.43 -6.73 -3.47
C ARG A 212 15.44 -6.74 -4.63
N ARG A 213 15.20 -5.91 -5.64
CA ARG A 213 16.07 -5.72 -6.82
C ARG A 213 15.73 -4.42 -7.52
N GLY A 214 16.61 -3.99 -8.44
CA GLY A 214 16.45 -2.76 -9.22
C GLY A 214 17.11 -1.56 -8.59
N GLY A 215 17.16 -0.46 -9.34
CA GLY A 215 17.79 0.77 -8.89
C GLY A 215 16.95 1.54 -7.88
N MET A 216 17.62 2.26 -7.01
CA MET A 216 17.05 3.33 -6.20
C MET A 216 17.72 4.64 -6.61
N VAL A 217 16.98 5.51 -7.32
CA VAL A 217 17.46 6.82 -7.80
C VAL A 217 16.73 7.90 -7.02
N VAL A 218 17.44 8.58 -6.14
CA VAL A 218 16.88 9.54 -5.18
C VAL A 218 17.82 10.73 -5.01
N TYR A 219 17.26 11.93 -4.92
CA TYR A 219 18.00 13.18 -4.77
C TYR A 219 17.46 14.01 -3.61
N ASN A 220 18.32 14.80 -2.96
CA ASN A 220 17.95 15.82 -1.96
C ASN A 220 16.97 15.33 -0.87
N SER A 221 17.06 14.07 -0.50
CA SER A 221 16.07 13.37 0.34
C SER A 221 16.73 12.74 1.56
N ASN A 222 15.90 12.30 2.52
CA ASN A 222 16.34 11.56 3.68
C ASN A 222 16.07 10.07 3.47
N LEU A 223 17.13 9.24 3.50
CA LEU A 223 17.09 7.80 3.36
C LEU A 223 17.53 7.13 4.64
N THR A 224 16.60 6.51 5.37
CA THR A 224 16.91 5.85 6.65
C THR A 224 16.29 4.46 6.73
N ASN A 225 17.03 3.54 7.35
CA ASN A 225 16.53 2.19 7.69
C ASN A 225 16.08 1.36 6.48
N ASN A 226 16.48 1.70 5.25
CA ASN A 226 16.12 0.90 4.08
C ASN A 226 17.03 -0.32 3.99
N ILE A 227 16.52 -1.40 3.41
CA ILE A 227 17.33 -2.58 3.09
C ILE A 227 17.32 -2.79 1.58
N MET A 228 18.51 -2.80 0.97
CA MET A 228 18.68 -3.13 -0.43
C MET A 228 19.21 -4.56 -0.57
N TYR A 229 18.30 -5.48 -0.95
CA TYR A 229 18.64 -6.89 -1.13
C TYR A 229 19.54 -7.09 -2.35
N ARG A 230 19.23 -6.41 -3.47
CA ARG A 230 20.01 -6.33 -4.71
C ARG A 230 19.67 -5.04 -5.46
N GLY A 231 20.59 -4.61 -6.30
CA GLY A 231 20.39 -3.45 -7.16
C GLY A 231 21.45 -2.38 -6.99
N SER A 232 21.16 -1.19 -7.49
CA SER A 232 22.06 -0.04 -7.45
C SER A 232 21.43 1.13 -6.69
N TYR A 233 22.27 1.98 -6.13
CA TYR A 233 21.85 3.26 -5.54
C TYR A 233 22.53 4.40 -6.29
N ALA A 234 21.76 5.41 -6.68
CA ALA A 234 22.24 6.60 -7.38
C ALA A 234 21.50 7.84 -6.89
N GLY A 235 22.14 8.98 -7.11
CA GLY A 235 21.62 10.30 -6.73
C GLY A 235 22.61 11.08 -5.90
N SER A 236 22.21 12.29 -5.50
CA SER A 236 23.07 13.22 -4.75
C SER A 236 22.26 14.10 -3.80
N GLY A 237 22.95 14.76 -2.85
CA GLY A 237 22.30 15.65 -1.88
C GLY A 237 21.49 14.92 -0.80
N ASN A 238 21.61 13.60 -0.68
CA ASN A 238 20.84 12.80 0.26
C ASN A 238 21.50 12.74 1.64
N LEU A 239 20.66 12.72 2.69
CA LEU A 239 21.03 12.28 4.03
C LEU A 239 20.75 10.77 4.11
N SER A 240 21.79 9.95 4.17
CA SER A 240 21.70 8.49 4.14
C SER A 240 22.25 7.89 5.42
N SER A 241 21.40 7.28 6.25
CA SER A 241 21.82 6.68 7.52
C SER A 241 21.08 5.39 7.86
N ASN A 242 21.77 4.49 8.56
CA ASN A 242 21.20 3.23 9.07
C ASN A 242 20.55 2.35 7.99
N ASN A 243 21.00 2.48 6.74
CA ASN A 243 20.55 1.59 5.65
C ASN A 243 21.45 0.34 5.59
N ILE A 244 20.90 -0.75 5.12
CA ILE A 244 21.59 -2.05 5.00
C ILE A 244 21.59 -2.48 3.54
N SER A 245 22.72 -2.97 3.04
CA SER A 245 22.86 -3.39 1.65
C SER A 245 23.74 -4.61 1.47
N ASN A 246 23.43 -5.41 0.43
CA ASN A 246 24.21 -6.60 0.09
C ASN A 246 25.58 -6.31 -0.53
N ALA A 247 25.81 -5.08 -0.97
CA ALA A 247 27.07 -4.60 -1.53
C ALA A 247 27.36 -3.20 -0.98
N THR A 248 28.10 -2.36 -1.68
CA THR A 248 28.57 -1.05 -1.21
C THR A 248 27.61 0.11 -1.48
N GLN A 249 26.31 -0.15 -1.77
CA GLN A 249 25.36 0.85 -2.28
C GLN A 249 25.23 2.10 -1.39
N PHE A 250 25.10 1.92 -0.08
CA PHE A 250 24.94 3.04 0.86
C PHE A 250 26.23 3.46 1.58
N GLY A 251 27.37 2.77 1.29
CA GLY A 251 28.61 2.99 2.04
C GLY A 251 28.54 2.45 3.48
N THR A 252 29.47 2.90 4.33
CA THR A 252 29.64 2.43 5.72
C THR A 252 29.63 3.56 6.74
N THR A 253 29.33 4.80 6.33
CA THR A 253 29.20 5.96 7.23
C THR A 253 27.79 6.07 7.79
N ASP A 254 27.60 6.87 8.83
CA ASP A 254 26.29 7.23 9.39
C ASP A 254 25.41 6.03 9.77
N GLY A 255 26.04 4.94 10.25
CA GLY A 255 25.33 3.72 10.63
C GLY A 255 24.89 2.85 9.46
N ASN A 256 25.22 3.19 8.22
CA ASN A 256 24.97 2.32 7.07
C ASN A 256 25.84 1.04 7.15
N GLN A 257 25.26 -0.08 6.74
CA GLN A 257 25.91 -1.39 6.70
C GLN A 257 25.96 -1.91 5.26
N SER A 258 27.14 -2.24 4.80
CA SER A 258 27.41 -2.73 3.44
C SER A 258 27.94 -4.16 3.44
N ASN A 259 27.81 -4.84 2.33
CA ASN A 259 28.27 -6.22 2.13
C ASN A 259 27.64 -7.23 3.11
N ILE A 260 26.38 -6.99 3.48
CA ILE A 260 25.64 -7.89 4.37
C ILE A 260 25.04 -9.05 3.56
N ASP A 261 25.27 -10.27 4.03
CA ASP A 261 24.59 -11.44 3.45
C ASP A 261 23.09 -11.41 3.77
N MET A 262 22.28 -11.22 2.74
CA MET A 262 20.82 -11.10 2.89
C MET A 262 20.13 -12.39 3.38
N VAL A 263 20.78 -13.54 3.26
CA VAL A 263 20.32 -14.80 3.88
C VAL A 263 20.36 -14.69 5.41
N SER A 264 21.26 -13.89 5.97
CA SER A 264 21.32 -13.61 7.41
C SER A 264 20.25 -12.60 7.88
N VAL A 265 19.68 -11.81 6.97
CA VAL A 265 18.73 -10.74 7.28
C VAL A 265 17.29 -11.24 7.35
N PHE A 266 16.84 -11.95 6.33
CA PHE A 266 15.43 -12.27 6.14
C PHE A 266 15.07 -13.71 6.52
N LEU A 267 13.80 -13.92 6.87
CA LEU A 267 13.25 -15.23 7.21
C LEU A 267 13.40 -16.23 6.03
N GLY A 268 13.16 -15.76 4.81
CA GLY A 268 13.40 -16.53 3.60
C GLY A 268 12.35 -17.59 3.28
N THR A 269 11.19 -17.59 3.97
CA THR A 269 10.13 -18.60 3.80
C THR A 269 8.74 -17.99 3.94
N GLY A 270 7.71 -18.74 3.53
CA GLY A 270 6.31 -18.33 3.59
C GLY A 270 5.86 -17.58 2.33
N SER A 271 4.83 -16.76 2.45
CA SER A 271 4.36 -15.90 1.36
C SER A 271 5.42 -14.90 0.92
N TYR A 272 5.22 -14.30 -0.25
CA TYR A 272 6.19 -13.37 -0.80
C TYR A 272 6.52 -12.20 0.15
N ASP A 273 5.54 -11.65 0.83
CA ASP A 273 5.74 -10.58 1.80
C ASP A 273 6.27 -11.09 3.15
N ASN A 274 5.88 -12.30 3.59
CA ASN A 274 6.41 -12.91 4.80
C ASN A 274 7.91 -13.25 4.67
N PHE A 275 8.38 -13.58 3.47
CA PHE A 275 9.79 -13.86 3.19
C PHE A 275 10.71 -12.75 3.72
N PHE A 276 10.29 -11.49 3.65
CA PHE A 276 11.08 -10.32 4.05
C PHE A 276 10.94 -9.91 5.52
N LYS A 277 10.31 -10.72 6.36
CA LYS A 277 10.43 -10.57 7.81
C LYS A 277 11.87 -10.80 8.25
N LEU A 278 12.29 -10.12 9.28
CA LEU A 278 13.61 -10.35 9.88
C LEU A 278 13.64 -11.71 10.58
N LYS A 279 14.69 -12.47 10.33
CA LYS A 279 14.91 -13.73 11.08
C LYS A 279 15.52 -13.44 12.45
N THR A 280 15.42 -14.40 13.34
CA THR A 280 16.06 -14.31 14.66
C THR A 280 17.56 -14.12 14.50
N GLY A 281 18.12 -13.10 15.18
CA GLY A 281 19.54 -12.74 15.08
C GLY A 281 19.91 -11.97 13.81
N SER A 282 18.93 -11.47 13.07
CA SER A 282 19.18 -10.61 11.91
C SER A 282 19.99 -9.37 12.26
N PRO A 283 21.00 -8.98 11.45
CA PRO A 283 21.76 -7.76 11.64
C PRO A 283 20.92 -6.47 11.49
N ALA A 284 19.69 -6.58 10.99
CA ALA A 284 18.76 -5.47 10.86
C ALA A 284 17.94 -5.20 12.14
N ILE A 285 17.95 -6.14 13.10
CA ILE A 285 17.29 -5.96 14.41
C ILE A 285 18.07 -4.93 15.23
N GLY A 286 17.38 -3.88 15.66
CA GLY A 286 17.97 -2.80 16.43
C GLY A 286 18.97 -1.93 15.65
N ALA A 287 19.11 -2.08 14.33
CA ALA A 287 20.04 -1.33 13.50
C ALA A 287 19.46 -0.01 12.96
N GLY A 288 18.19 0.28 13.19
CA GLY A 288 17.53 1.46 12.70
C GLY A 288 17.96 2.75 13.39
N TYR A 289 17.74 3.87 12.73
CA TYR A 289 18.02 5.20 13.23
C TYR A 289 17.27 5.48 14.53
N GLY A 290 17.99 6.02 15.53
CA GLY A 290 17.44 6.28 16.84
C GLY A 290 17.27 5.04 17.73
N SER A 291 17.76 3.87 17.31
CA SER A 291 17.74 2.66 18.11
C SER A 291 18.56 2.81 19.40
N THR A 292 18.00 2.35 20.49
CA THR A 292 18.70 2.24 21.78
C THR A 292 18.48 0.85 22.34
N GLN A 293 19.25 0.47 23.37
CA GLN A 293 19.06 -0.83 24.03
C GLN A 293 17.67 -0.98 24.67
N GLN A 294 17.08 0.13 25.13
CA GLN A 294 15.75 0.15 25.76
C GLN A 294 14.60 0.25 24.74
N LEU A 295 14.86 0.87 23.61
CA LEU A 295 13.89 1.08 22.52
C LEU A 295 14.55 0.71 21.19
N PRO A 296 14.69 -0.58 20.88
CA PRO A 296 15.29 -1.03 19.64
C PRO A 296 14.39 -0.64 18.46
N VAL A 297 15.01 -0.11 17.41
CA VAL A 297 14.37 0.21 16.13
C VAL A 297 14.97 -0.69 15.06
N ASP A 298 14.16 -1.47 14.39
CA ASP A 298 14.59 -2.35 13.32
C ASP A 298 14.67 -1.58 11.98
N ALA A 299 15.62 -1.98 11.14
CA ALA A 299 15.64 -1.54 9.75
C ALA A 299 14.74 -2.44 8.88
N GLY A 300 14.30 -1.88 7.74
CA GLY A 300 13.54 -2.60 6.72
C GLY A 300 12.03 -2.65 6.95
N LEU A 301 11.37 -3.47 6.17
CA LEU A 301 9.93 -3.50 5.91
C LEU A 301 9.05 -3.53 7.16
N TYR A 302 9.44 -4.32 8.14
CA TYR A 302 8.67 -4.52 9.39
C TYR A 302 9.18 -3.66 10.56
N GLY A 303 10.12 -2.74 10.29
CA GLY A 303 10.68 -1.83 11.28
C GLY A 303 9.90 -0.52 11.42
N GLY A 304 10.29 0.27 12.43
CA GLY A 304 9.75 1.60 12.67
C GLY A 304 8.36 1.61 13.34
N SER A 305 7.74 2.78 13.38
CA SER A 305 6.46 3.01 14.07
C SER A 305 5.23 2.57 13.28
N THR A 306 5.38 2.35 11.97
CA THR A 306 4.30 1.94 11.07
C THR A 306 4.74 0.75 10.23
N PRO A 307 5.01 -0.42 10.86
CA PRO A 307 5.55 -1.58 10.17
C PRO A 307 4.59 -2.06 9.07
N TYR A 308 5.15 -2.74 8.08
CA TYR A 308 4.36 -3.40 7.03
C TYR A 308 3.34 -4.37 7.65
N VAL A 309 2.14 -4.36 7.09
CA VAL A 309 1.06 -5.27 7.50
C VAL A 309 1.00 -6.45 6.54
N LEU A 310 1.22 -7.65 7.06
CA LEU A 310 1.20 -8.88 6.27
C LEU A 310 -0.11 -8.99 5.48
N SER A 311 0.01 -9.35 4.20
CA SER A 311 -1.12 -9.42 3.26
C SER A 311 -1.88 -8.09 3.04
N GLY A 312 -1.33 -6.97 3.46
CA GLY A 312 -1.96 -5.67 3.29
C GLY A 312 -3.38 -5.58 3.88
N ILE A 313 -3.65 -6.29 4.97
CA ILE A 313 -4.97 -6.26 5.62
C ILE A 313 -5.33 -4.82 5.98
N PRO A 314 -6.47 -4.29 5.49
CA PRO A 314 -6.89 -2.93 5.80
C PRO A 314 -7.16 -2.72 7.29
N ALA A 315 -7.08 -1.45 7.73
CA ALA A 315 -7.32 -1.06 9.12
C ALA A 315 -8.83 -1.00 9.47
N ILE A 316 -9.56 -2.04 9.10
CA ILE A 316 -10.99 -2.23 9.41
C ILE A 316 -11.18 -3.61 10.04
N PRO A 317 -12.26 -3.84 10.82
CA PRO A 317 -12.57 -5.16 11.34
C PRO A 317 -12.73 -6.19 10.22
N SER A 318 -12.23 -7.40 10.45
CA SER A 318 -12.33 -8.50 9.48
C SER A 318 -12.82 -9.80 10.13
N ILE A 319 -13.54 -10.59 9.33
CA ILE A 319 -13.88 -11.96 9.68
C ILE A 319 -12.70 -12.83 9.26
N TYR A 320 -11.99 -13.42 10.21
CA TYR A 320 -10.84 -14.29 9.94
C TYR A 320 -11.15 -15.77 10.03
N PHE A 321 -12.34 -16.13 10.54
CA PHE A 321 -12.82 -17.49 10.58
C PHE A 321 -14.34 -17.51 10.35
N PHE A 322 -14.78 -18.36 9.44
CA PHE A 322 -16.18 -18.64 9.19
C PHE A 322 -16.35 -20.15 8.99
N LYS A 323 -17.30 -20.74 9.70
CA LYS A 323 -17.71 -22.13 9.52
C LYS A 323 -19.22 -22.22 9.67
N ASN A 324 -19.86 -22.91 8.77
CA ASN A 324 -21.27 -23.24 8.84
C ASN A 324 -21.47 -24.76 8.80
N GLN A 325 -22.58 -25.21 9.27
CA GLN A 325 -23.04 -26.59 9.08
C GLN A 325 -23.34 -26.79 7.57
N PRO A 326 -22.75 -27.81 6.91
CA PRO A 326 -22.86 -27.98 5.46
C PRO A 326 -24.26 -28.49 5.02
N VAL A 327 -24.99 -29.13 5.92
CA VAL A 327 -26.33 -29.69 5.65
C VAL A 327 -27.22 -29.38 6.85
N GLY A 328 -28.39 -28.82 6.60
CA GLY A 328 -29.44 -28.59 7.60
C GLY A 328 -30.75 -29.21 7.17
N SER A 329 -31.70 -29.37 8.09
CA SER A 329 -33.10 -29.72 7.79
C SER A 329 -33.96 -28.45 7.84
N ASN A 330 -35.16 -28.52 7.29
CA ASN A 330 -36.14 -27.40 7.33
C ASN A 330 -36.63 -27.11 8.76
N SER A 331 -36.35 -27.99 9.71
CA SER A 331 -36.82 -27.91 11.11
C SER A 331 -35.74 -27.53 12.13
N ASP A 332 -34.45 -27.61 11.73
CA ASP A 332 -33.36 -27.40 12.69
C ASP A 332 -32.56 -26.12 12.35
N PRO A 333 -32.13 -25.35 13.36
CA PRO A 333 -31.23 -24.21 13.15
C PRO A 333 -29.91 -24.66 12.50
N ILE A 334 -29.31 -23.82 11.68
CA ILE A 334 -27.97 -24.01 11.12
C ILE A 334 -26.96 -23.42 12.09
N ASP A 335 -26.01 -24.21 12.55
CA ASP A 335 -24.89 -23.76 13.37
C ASP A 335 -23.92 -22.95 12.52
N VAL A 336 -23.65 -21.71 12.96
CA VAL A 336 -22.66 -20.81 12.33
C VAL A 336 -21.66 -20.34 13.37
N GLN A 337 -20.39 -20.50 13.08
CA GLN A 337 -19.29 -19.94 13.88
C GLN A 337 -18.59 -18.83 13.11
N VAL A 338 -18.49 -17.67 13.71
CA VAL A 338 -17.78 -16.51 13.16
C VAL A 338 -16.78 -15.98 14.18
N LYS A 339 -15.53 -15.75 13.74
CA LYS A 339 -14.54 -15.03 14.55
C LYS A 339 -14.14 -13.74 13.83
N VAL A 340 -14.13 -12.65 14.58
CA VAL A 340 -13.83 -11.31 14.11
C VAL A 340 -12.65 -10.74 14.87
N ARG A 341 -11.86 -9.91 14.25
CA ARG A 341 -10.80 -9.13 14.90
C ARG A 341 -10.76 -7.70 14.40
N SER A 342 -10.25 -6.79 15.23
CA SER A 342 -9.79 -5.47 14.80
C SER A 342 -8.41 -5.58 14.13
N ASN A 343 -8.16 -4.74 13.13
CA ASN A 343 -6.88 -4.65 12.41
C ASN A 343 -6.29 -3.23 12.52
N ASN A 344 -6.57 -2.52 13.58
CA ASN A 344 -6.08 -1.16 13.85
C ASN A 344 -4.58 -1.13 14.16
#